data_d059b7e0b3df2ccbe7665d0bd0753bc8
#
_entry.id   d059b7e0b3df2ccbe7665d0bd0753bc8
#
_cell.length_a   1.000
_cell.length_b   1.000
_cell.length_c   1.000
_cell.angle_alpha   90.00
_cell.angle_beta   90.00
_cell.angle_gamma   90.00
#
_symmetry.space_group_name_H-M   'P 1'
#
loop_
_entity.id
_entity.type
_entity.pdbx_description
1 polymer ?
#
loop_
_entity_poly.entity_id
_entity_poly.type
_entity_poly.pdbx_seq_one_letter_code
_entity_poly.pdbx_strand_id
1 'polypeptide(L)'
;MASHNYNQRGVPPKPVPAPRGARSPSSPNGNPMSVMMDRPMSSQVMAAAAAGMAASGQAMNDNRAKAVLKEAVDAVVNSFAKHSHGYGRVNVVEALQEFWQMKQDRGADLKNGALVVYESQPSATPPYVCYVSLPGGSCFGSFQHCPTKAEARRSAAKIALMNSVFNEHPSRMITDDFVDHAVRDAAGSFQGAPEQADNPATGIGAFRFMLEANKGRTMLEFQELMTVFQLLHWNGSLKAMRERNCSRQEVLAHYSHRALDDDMRSQMALDWIAREQEVEGIISRELEISEKELESARLAGRELRFFKEKRDILVLALSQIGPPESLA
;
A
#
# COMPACT_ATOMS: atom_id res chain seq x y z
N MET A 1 -24.33 -8.26 80.60
CA MET A 1 -22.98 -8.08 81.20
C MET A 1 -21.97 -8.25 80.06
N ALA A 2 -21.51 -7.12 79.54
CA ALA A 2 -20.17 -6.55 79.70
C ALA A 2 -19.13 -7.49 79.12
N SER A 3 -18.50 -7.07 78.09
CA SER A 3 -17.42 -6.12 77.81
C SER A 3 -16.28 -6.84 77.14
N HIS A 4 -15.70 -6.37 76.23
CA HIS A 4 -14.49 -5.60 75.84
C HIS A 4 -13.87 -6.16 74.56
N ASN A 5 -13.94 -5.46 73.53
CA ASN A 5 -12.96 -4.66 72.75
C ASN A 5 -11.48 -5.05 72.92
N TYR A 6 -10.85 -5.45 71.84
CA TYR A 6 -9.49 -5.00 71.56
C TYR A 6 -9.21 -4.87 70.01
N ASN A 7 -8.86 -3.67 69.72
CA ASN A 7 -8.51 -3.14 68.41
C ASN A 7 -7.05 -3.53 68.05
N GLN A 8 -6.81 -4.21 66.98
CA GLN A 8 -5.44 -4.27 66.40
C GLN A 8 -5.47 -3.90 64.91
N ARG A 9 -4.90 -2.76 64.69
CA ARG A 9 -4.59 -2.25 63.33
C ARG A 9 -3.54 -3.15 62.68
N GLY A 10 -3.90 -3.92 61.66
CA GLY A 10 -2.99 -4.61 60.79
C GLY A 10 -2.52 -3.69 59.63
N VAL A 11 -1.20 -3.51 59.55
CA VAL A 11 -0.48 -2.81 58.49
C VAL A 11 -0.69 -3.53 57.15
N PRO A 12 -0.97 -2.81 56.02
CA PRO A 12 -1.11 -3.47 54.74
C PRO A 12 0.28 -3.96 54.22
N PRO A 13 0.35 -5.15 53.63
CA PRO A 13 1.61 -5.66 53.06
C PRO A 13 1.99 -4.87 51.82
N LYS A 14 3.31 -4.61 51.67
CA LYS A 14 3.93 -3.98 50.51
C LYS A 14 3.70 -4.84 49.26
N PRO A 15 3.46 -4.22 48.08
CA PRO A 15 3.34 -4.96 46.82
C PRO A 15 4.69 -5.59 46.44
N VAL A 16 4.64 -6.89 46.17
CA VAL A 16 5.75 -7.67 45.61
C VAL A 16 5.94 -7.27 44.12
N PRO A 17 7.16 -6.97 43.66
CA PRO A 17 7.39 -6.67 42.23
C PRO A 17 7.15 -7.92 41.39
N ALA A 18 6.33 -7.79 40.36
CA ALA A 18 6.09 -8.81 39.36
C ALA A 18 7.39 -9.21 38.62
N PRO A 19 7.58 -10.47 38.26
CA PRO A 19 8.76 -10.89 37.47
C PRO A 19 8.72 -10.25 36.09
N ARG A 20 9.81 -9.63 35.70
CA ARG A 20 10.02 -9.12 34.36
C ARG A 20 9.93 -10.29 33.37
N GLY A 21 8.87 -10.34 32.60
CA GLY A 21 8.72 -11.24 31.47
C GLY A 21 9.84 -11.00 30.48
N ALA A 22 10.51 -12.08 30.12
CA ALA A 22 11.54 -12.13 29.10
C ALA A 22 10.97 -11.58 27.79
N ARG A 23 11.59 -10.53 27.27
CA ARG A 23 11.35 -10.05 25.92
C ARG A 23 11.84 -11.13 24.94
N SER A 24 10.93 -11.78 24.25
CA SER A 24 11.25 -12.53 23.06
C SER A 24 11.87 -11.58 22.03
N PRO A 25 12.97 -11.97 21.36
CA PRO A 25 13.54 -11.14 20.30
C PRO A 25 12.55 -11.11 19.14
N SER A 26 11.98 -9.95 18.85
CA SER A 26 11.21 -9.70 17.63
C SER A 26 12.11 -9.94 16.42
N SER A 27 11.77 -10.93 15.61
CA SER A 27 12.41 -11.20 14.33
C SER A 27 12.38 -9.97 13.44
N PRO A 28 13.52 -9.58 12.83
CA PRO A 28 13.59 -8.39 11.98
C PRO A 28 13.11 -8.62 10.54
N ASN A 29 12.29 -9.62 10.27
CA ASN A 29 11.77 -9.97 8.94
C ASN A 29 10.31 -9.57 8.75
N GLY A 30 9.96 -8.33 9.09
CA GLY A 30 8.71 -7.72 8.65
C GLY A 30 8.81 -7.31 7.19
N ASN A 31 8.18 -8.05 6.31
CA ASN A 31 7.97 -7.65 4.91
C ASN A 31 7.27 -6.28 4.88
N PRO A 32 7.72 -5.32 4.03
CA PRO A 32 7.06 -4.01 3.93
C PRO A 32 5.55 -4.08 3.65
N MET A 33 5.05 -5.18 3.08
CA MET A 33 3.62 -5.43 2.95
C MET A 33 2.95 -5.90 4.25
N SER A 34 3.64 -6.61 5.15
CA SER A 34 3.07 -6.97 6.46
C SER A 34 2.90 -5.74 7.36
N VAL A 35 3.79 -4.74 7.22
CA VAL A 35 3.67 -3.48 7.95
C VAL A 35 2.43 -2.66 7.51
N MET A 36 1.99 -2.80 6.25
CA MET A 36 0.73 -2.18 5.80
C MET A 36 -0.50 -2.91 6.35
N MET A 37 -0.38 -4.21 6.66
CA MET A 37 -1.47 -5.04 7.17
C MET A 37 -1.44 -5.20 8.70
N ASP A 38 -0.28 -5.00 9.33
CA ASP A 38 -0.16 -5.04 10.80
C ASP A 38 -0.69 -3.76 11.49
N ARG A 39 -1.21 -2.79 10.73
CA ARG A 39 -1.86 -1.60 11.27
C ARG A 39 -3.26 -1.44 10.72
N PRO A 40 -4.26 -1.43 11.59
CA PRO A 40 -5.65 -1.28 11.22
C PRO A 40 -5.95 0.11 10.65
N MET A 41 -6.74 0.13 9.60
CA MET A 41 -7.06 1.32 8.83
C MET A 41 -8.26 2.05 9.42
N SER A 42 -8.03 2.95 10.39
CA SER A 42 -8.97 4.02 10.70
C SER A 42 -8.88 5.12 9.62
N SER A 43 -9.86 6.00 9.50
CA SER A 43 -9.78 7.15 8.60
C SER A 43 -8.55 8.05 8.87
N GLN A 44 -7.99 8.01 10.09
CA GLN A 44 -6.69 8.59 10.44
C GLN A 44 -5.52 7.70 9.98
N VAL A 45 -5.69 6.38 9.87
CA VAL A 45 -4.67 5.44 9.37
C VAL A 45 -4.64 5.42 7.84
N MET A 46 -5.76 5.67 7.15
CA MET A 46 -5.73 5.95 5.71
C MET A 46 -4.95 7.26 5.42
N ALA A 47 -5.13 8.29 6.26
CA ALA A 47 -4.32 9.51 6.20
C ALA A 47 -2.89 9.29 6.71
N ALA A 48 -2.69 8.49 7.75
CA ALA A 48 -1.38 8.18 8.31
C ALA A 48 -0.63 7.11 7.49
N ALA A 49 -1.31 6.20 6.79
CA ALA A 49 -0.67 5.35 5.79
C ALA A 49 -0.15 6.19 4.60
N ALA A 50 -0.86 7.27 4.23
CA ALA A 50 -0.37 8.23 3.25
C ALA A 50 0.69 9.21 3.84
N ALA A 51 0.52 9.65 5.09
CA ALA A 51 1.37 10.67 5.72
C ALA A 51 2.45 10.10 6.66
N GLY A 52 2.23 8.98 7.32
CA GLY A 52 3.14 8.38 8.32
C GLY A 52 4.37 7.68 7.75
N MET A 53 4.48 7.59 6.43
CA MET A 53 5.64 7.04 5.73
C MET A 53 6.67 8.13 5.35
N ALA A 54 6.39 9.39 5.61
CA ALA A 54 7.25 10.52 5.24
C ALA A 54 8.23 10.99 6.33
N ALA A 55 8.12 10.52 7.57
CA ALA A 55 8.93 11.06 8.65
C ALA A 55 9.53 9.99 9.56
N SER A 56 10.73 9.54 9.27
CA SER A 56 11.75 9.28 10.29
C SER A 56 13.12 9.13 9.64
N GLY A 57 13.99 10.11 9.87
CA GLY A 57 15.38 10.11 9.45
C GLY A 57 16.17 9.00 10.15
N GLN A 58 16.65 8.03 9.33
CA GLN A 58 17.68 7.08 9.72
C GLN A 58 18.42 6.57 8.48
N ALA A 59 19.30 7.41 7.92
CA ALA A 59 20.07 7.07 6.73
C ALA A 59 20.94 5.79 6.88
N MET A 60 21.38 5.42 8.08
CA MET A 60 22.14 4.17 8.31
C MET A 60 21.25 2.92 8.33
N ASN A 61 20.00 3.03 8.78
CA ASN A 61 19.05 1.92 8.76
C ASN A 61 18.51 1.68 7.34
N ASP A 62 18.47 2.72 6.53
CA ASP A 62 17.97 2.69 5.15
C ASP A 62 18.88 1.89 4.21
N ASN A 63 20.20 2.02 4.35
CA ASN A 63 21.15 1.24 3.56
C ASN A 63 21.12 -0.25 3.88
N ARG A 64 20.91 -0.62 5.15
CA ARG A 64 20.75 -2.01 5.56
C ARG A 64 19.45 -2.60 5.06
N ALA A 65 18.35 -1.85 5.14
CA ALA A 65 17.05 -2.25 4.61
C ALA A 65 17.10 -2.46 3.09
N LYS A 66 17.77 -1.58 2.35
CA LYS A 66 17.98 -1.73 0.90
C LYS A 66 18.84 -2.95 0.54
N ALA A 67 19.86 -3.26 1.34
CA ALA A 67 20.69 -4.45 1.14
C ALA A 67 19.87 -5.72 1.37
N VAL A 68 19.10 -5.80 2.45
CA VAL A 68 18.22 -6.94 2.76
C VAL A 68 17.15 -7.12 1.67
N LEU A 69 16.54 -6.04 1.21
CA LEU A 69 15.56 -6.09 0.11
C LEU A 69 16.19 -6.66 -1.17
N LYS A 70 17.38 -6.19 -1.53
CA LYS A 70 18.11 -6.69 -2.70
C LYS A 70 18.42 -8.18 -2.60
N GLU A 71 18.91 -8.63 -1.45
CA GLU A 71 19.21 -10.03 -1.20
C GLU A 71 17.95 -10.92 -1.27
N ALA A 72 16.85 -10.47 -0.66
CA ALA A 72 15.56 -11.17 -0.73
C ALA A 72 15.05 -11.28 -2.17
N VAL A 73 15.11 -10.19 -2.94
CA VAL A 73 14.71 -10.18 -4.35
C VAL A 73 15.56 -11.13 -5.18
N ASP A 74 16.88 -11.09 -5.01
CA ASP A 74 17.79 -11.95 -5.75
C ASP A 74 17.60 -13.43 -5.36
N ALA A 75 17.32 -13.75 -4.10
CA ALA A 75 17.01 -15.10 -3.64
C ALA A 75 15.74 -15.67 -4.29
N VAL A 76 14.65 -14.90 -4.33
CA VAL A 76 13.39 -15.30 -4.97
C VAL A 76 13.57 -15.49 -6.47
N VAL A 77 14.22 -14.57 -7.16
CA VAL A 77 14.50 -14.66 -8.59
C VAL A 77 15.34 -15.90 -8.92
N ASN A 78 16.39 -16.18 -8.13
CA ASN A 78 17.24 -17.34 -8.30
C ASN A 78 16.50 -18.67 -7.99
N SER A 79 15.58 -18.65 -7.05
CA SER A 79 14.73 -19.81 -6.75
C SER A 79 13.79 -20.10 -7.91
N PHE A 80 13.13 -19.07 -8.43
CA PHE A 80 12.25 -19.18 -9.60
C PHE A 80 13.02 -19.68 -10.83
N ALA A 81 14.23 -19.20 -11.02
CA ALA A 81 15.15 -19.62 -12.07
C ALA A 81 15.46 -21.11 -12.07
N LYS A 82 15.63 -21.72 -10.90
CA LYS A 82 15.92 -23.14 -10.77
C LYS A 82 14.75 -24.05 -11.18
N HIS A 83 13.53 -23.51 -11.18
CA HIS A 83 12.30 -24.24 -11.51
C HIS A 83 11.86 -24.03 -12.97
N SER A 84 12.30 -22.95 -13.64
CA SER A 84 12.08 -22.74 -15.07
C SER A 84 13.27 -23.31 -15.85
N HIS A 85 13.00 -24.27 -16.71
CA HIS A 85 13.97 -25.05 -17.47
C HIS A 85 15.04 -24.22 -18.19
N GLY A 86 16.30 -24.35 -17.81
CA GLY A 86 17.42 -23.94 -18.67
C GLY A 86 18.70 -23.54 -17.91
N TYR A 87 19.80 -24.13 -18.29
CA TYR A 87 21.17 -23.73 -17.94
C TYR A 87 21.47 -22.37 -18.59
N GLY A 88 21.13 -21.27 -17.92
CA GLY A 88 21.43 -19.94 -18.40
C GLY A 88 21.07 -18.84 -17.39
N ARG A 89 21.61 -17.67 -17.58
CA ARG A 89 21.21 -16.46 -16.82
C ARG A 89 19.73 -16.20 -17.09
N VAL A 90 18.90 -16.32 -16.07
CA VAL A 90 17.46 -16.08 -16.20
C VAL A 90 17.23 -14.66 -16.65
N ASN A 91 16.53 -14.52 -17.78
CA ASN A 91 15.99 -13.24 -18.20
C ASN A 91 14.76 -12.94 -17.35
N VAL A 92 14.96 -12.19 -16.28
CA VAL A 92 13.89 -11.86 -15.33
C VAL A 92 12.71 -11.12 -15.97
N VAL A 93 12.94 -10.42 -17.08
CA VAL A 93 11.88 -9.72 -17.83
C VAL A 93 10.96 -10.71 -18.53
N GLU A 94 11.55 -11.74 -19.14
CA GLU A 94 10.80 -12.85 -19.75
C GLU A 94 10.12 -13.70 -18.67
N ALA A 95 10.81 -14.04 -17.60
CA ALA A 95 10.25 -14.80 -16.48
C ALA A 95 9.02 -14.14 -15.88
N LEU A 96 8.98 -12.82 -15.77
CA LEU A 96 7.81 -12.09 -15.29
C LEU A 96 6.64 -12.19 -16.30
N GLN A 97 6.91 -12.07 -17.60
CA GLN A 97 5.88 -12.24 -18.63
C GLN A 97 5.34 -13.68 -18.65
N GLU A 98 6.22 -14.68 -18.57
CA GLU A 98 5.85 -16.11 -18.50
C GLU A 98 4.98 -16.41 -17.26
N PHE A 99 5.33 -15.82 -16.11
CA PHE A 99 4.53 -15.96 -14.89
C PHE A 99 3.09 -15.50 -15.08
N TRP A 100 2.87 -14.34 -15.68
CA TRP A 100 1.53 -13.80 -15.90
C TRP A 100 0.79 -14.55 -17.03
N GLN A 101 1.49 -15.01 -18.06
CA GLN A 101 0.93 -15.88 -19.09
C GLN A 101 0.42 -17.20 -18.49
N MET A 102 1.23 -17.83 -17.64
CA MET A 102 0.84 -19.05 -16.92
C MET A 102 -0.39 -18.83 -16.03
N LYS A 103 -0.54 -17.65 -15.40
CA LYS A 103 -1.74 -17.31 -14.63
C LYS A 103 -2.98 -17.23 -15.52
N GLN A 104 -2.86 -16.58 -16.67
CA GLN A 104 -3.95 -16.50 -17.65
C GLN A 104 -4.36 -17.89 -18.15
N ASP A 105 -3.38 -18.72 -18.48
CA ASP A 105 -3.62 -20.10 -18.95
C ASP A 105 -4.30 -20.98 -17.90
N ARG A 106 -4.12 -20.64 -16.61
CA ARG A 106 -4.82 -21.30 -15.48
C ARG A 106 -6.19 -20.71 -15.18
N GLY A 107 -6.68 -19.79 -16.01
CA GLY A 107 -8.02 -19.21 -15.90
C GLY A 107 -8.14 -18.01 -14.98
N ALA A 108 -7.02 -17.32 -14.66
CA ALA A 108 -7.12 -16.05 -13.94
C ALA A 108 -7.83 -15.00 -14.81
N ASP A 109 -8.80 -14.31 -14.23
CA ASP A 109 -9.52 -13.20 -14.89
C ASP A 109 -8.61 -11.95 -14.84
N LEU A 110 -7.95 -11.69 -15.95
CA LEU A 110 -7.02 -10.55 -16.11
C LEU A 110 -7.65 -9.53 -17.06
N LYS A 111 -8.01 -8.35 -16.52
CA LYS A 111 -8.71 -7.28 -17.26
C LYS A 111 -8.04 -6.88 -18.59
N ASN A 112 -6.71 -6.94 -18.65
CA ASN A 112 -5.91 -6.56 -19.81
C ASN A 112 -5.11 -7.74 -20.39
N GLY A 113 -5.55 -8.97 -20.17
CA GLY A 113 -4.76 -10.16 -20.49
C GLY A 113 -3.46 -10.23 -19.69
N ALA A 114 -2.53 -11.09 -20.07
CA ALA A 114 -1.26 -11.31 -19.37
C ALA A 114 -0.15 -10.29 -19.71
N LEU A 115 -0.47 -9.16 -20.34
CA LEU A 115 0.52 -8.20 -20.81
C LEU A 115 1.18 -7.44 -19.65
N VAL A 116 2.51 -7.54 -19.57
CA VAL A 116 3.34 -6.75 -18.65
C VAL A 116 3.89 -5.54 -19.38
N VAL A 117 3.54 -4.34 -18.93
CA VAL A 117 3.89 -3.08 -19.60
C VAL A 117 5.07 -2.41 -18.88
N TYR A 118 6.10 -2.03 -19.63
CA TYR A 118 7.26 -1.30 -19.12
C TYR A 118 7.28 0.13 -19.63
N GLU A 119 7.46 1.08 -18.71
CA GLU A 119 7.54 2.49 -18.97
C GLU A 119 8.88 3.03 -18.44
N SER A 120 9.73 3.53 -19.33
CA SER A 120 10.99 4.16 -18.94
C SER A 120 10.80 5.66 -18.81
N GLN A 121 11.22 6.23 -17.69
CA GLN A 121 11.23 7.68 -17.51
C GLN A 121 12.18 8.35 -18.48
N PRO A 122 11.76 9.41 -19.18
CA PRO A 122 12.64 10.16 -20.06
C PRO A 122 13.81 10.75 -19.24
N SER A 123 15.04 10.34 -19.55
CA SER A 123 16.25 10.91 -18.98
C SER A 123 17.39 10.76 -19.96
N ALA A 124 18.21 11.81 -20.09
CA ALA A 124 19.42 11.78 -20.92
C ALA A 124 20.62 11.20 -20.15
N THR A 125 20.60 11.26 -18.83
CA THR A 125 21.71 10.87 -17.94
C THR A 125 21.24 9.92 -16.84
N PRO A 126 22.15 9.06 -16.30
CA PRO A 126 21.84 8.26 -15.11
C PRO A 126 21.51 9.14 -13.89
N PRO A 127 20.76 8.60 -12.92
CA PRO A 127 20.19 7.27 -12.85
C PRO A 127 18.95 7.11 -13.72
N TYR A 128 18.83 5.96 -14.39
CA TYR A 128 17.64 5.63 -15.19
C TYR A 128 16.58 4.97 -14.33
N VAL A 129 15.32 5.32 -14.60
CA VAL A 129 14.14 4.78 -13.89
C VAL A 129 13.24 4.06 -14.89
N CYS A 130 12.75 2.89 -14.51
CA CYS A 130 11.77 2.13 -15.26
C CYS A 130 10.66 1.67 -14.32
N TYR A 131 9.43 1.88 -14.74
CA TYR A 131 8.24 1.32 -14.08
C TYR A 131 7.77 0.09 -14.84
N VAL A 132 7.09 -0.81 -14.15
CA VAL A 132 6.43 -1.98 -14.72
C VAL A 132 5.03 -2.08 -14.15
N SER A 133 4.04 -2.12 -15.04
CA SER A 133 2.64 -2.32 -14.70
C SER A 133 2.25 -3.76 -15.00
N LEU A 134 1.64 -4.41 -14.01
CA LEU A 134 1.19 -5.78 -14.06
C LEU A 134 -0.27 -5.87 -14.55
N PRO A 135 -0.71 -7.01 -15.09
CA PRO A 135 -2.07 -7.20 -15.59
C PRO A 135 -3.20 -6.86 -14.60
N GLY A 136 -2.96 -7.00 -13.30
CA GLY A 136 -3.88 -6.59 -12.23
C GLY A 136 -3.83 -5.10 -11.88
N GLY A 137 -3.05 -4.29 -12.61
CA GLY A 137 -2.91 -2.86 -12.40
C GLY A 137 -1.86 -2.45 -11.35
N SER A 138 -1.27 -3.38 -10.62
CA SER A 138 -0.17 -3.09 -9.69
C SER A 138 1.05 -2.58 -10.45
N CYS A 139 1.73 -1.59 -9.87
CA CYS A 139 2.88 -0.96 -10.47
C CYS A 139 4.10 -1.07 -9.55
N PHE A 140 5.25 -1.42 -10.12
CA PHE A 140 6.54 -1.44 -9.43
C PHE A 140 7.57 -0.65 -10.20
N GLY A 141 8.64 -0.23 -9.56
CA GLY A 141 9.70 0.53 -10.20
C GLY A 141 11.09 -0.04 -9.91
N SER A 142 12.07 0.39 -10.70
CA SER A 142 13.47 0.07 -10.41
C SER A 142 13.82 0.59 -9.01
N PHE A 143 14.12 -0.32 -8.07
CA PHE A 143 14.32 -0.01 -6.65
C PHE A 143 15.78 0.34 -6.29
N GLN A 144 16.61 0.59 -7.31
CA GLN A 144 18.02 0.98 -7.18
C GLN A 144 18.33 2.09 -8.18
N HIS A 145 19.46 2.77 -7.94
CA HIS A 145 20.03 3.66 -8.94
C HIS A 145 20.67 2.83 -10.06
N CYS A 146 20.11 2.93 -11.25
CA CYS A 146 20.51 2.12 -12.40
C CYS A 146 21.33 2.96 -13.38
N PRO A 147 22.57 2.54 -13.75
CA PRO A 147 23.42 3.26 -14.69
C PRO A 147 22.97 3.10 -16.15
N THR A 148 22.11 2.10 -16.44
CA THR A 148 21.58 1.86 -17.78
C THR A 148 20.07 1.61 -17.78
N LYS A 149 19.41 1.92 -18.91
CA LYS A 149 17.98 1.64 -19.10
C LYS A 149 17.66 0.13 -18.98
N ALA A 150 18.56 -0.72 -19.45
CA ALA A 150 18.41 -2.18 -19.38
C ALA A 150 18.45 -2.68 -17.92
N GLU A 151 19.32 -2.10 -17.08
CA GLU A 151 19.34 -2.42 -15.64
C GLU A 151 18.12 -1.90 -14.91
N ALA A 152 17.65 -0.70 -15.24
CA ALA A 152 16.42 -0.16 -14.69
C ALA A 152 15.22 -1.09 -14.98
N ARG A 153 15.09 -1.55 -16.23
CA ARG A 153 14.06 -2.51 -16.62
C ARG A 153 14.17 -3.84 -15.88
N ARG A 154 15.39 -4.38 -15.76
CA ARG A 154 15.64 -5.61 -14.99
C ARG A 154 15.35 -5.44 -13.50
N SER A 155 15.72 -4.31 -12.91
CA SER A 155 15.45 -3.99 -11.51
C SER A 155 13.94 -3.92 -11.24
N ALA A 156 13.17 -3.27 -12.10
CA ALA A 156 11.71 -3.23 -12.02
C ALA A 156 11.08 -4.62 -12.17
N ALA A 157 11.55 -5.43 -13.13
CA ALA A 157 11.07 -6.79 -13.32
C ALA A 157 11.35 -7.70 -12.11
N LYS A 158 12.53 -7.58 -11.48
CA LYS A 158 12.90 -8.36 -10.29
C LYS A 158 11.93 -8.13 -9.14
N ILE A 159 11.70 -6.87 -8.78
CA ILE A 159 10.82 -6.53 -7.65
C ILE A 159 9.36 -6.93 -7.95
N ALA A 160 8.91 -6.78 -9.18
CA ALA A 160 7.59 -7.18 -9.61
C ALA A 160 7.41 -8.70 -9.58
N LEU A 161 8.39 -9.48 -10.06
CA LEU A 161 8.36 -10.94 -10.02
C LEU A 161 8.33 -11.45 -8.59
N MET A 162 9.17 -10.92 -7.72
CA MET A 162 9.16 -11.29 -6.29
C MET A 162 7.78 -11.06 -5.67
N ASN A 163 7.21 -9.88 -5.88
CA ASN A 163 5.89 -9.57 -5.32
C ASN A 163 4.79 -10.45 -5.94
N SER A 164 4.84 -10.72 -7.25
CA SER A 164 3.89 -11.61 -7.92
C SER A 164 3.93 -13.03 -7.35
N VAL A 165 5.13 -13.62 -7.26
CA VAL A 165 5.32 -14.98 -6.70
C VAL A 165 4.92 -15.03 -5.23
N PHE A 166 5.28 -14.02 -4.45
CA PHE A 166 4.98 -13.98 -3.02
C PHE A 166 3.47 -13.88 -2.74
N ASN A 167 2.73 -13.14 -3.55
CA ASN A 167 1.28 -13.02 -3.40
C ASN A 167 0.50 -14.26 -3.86
N GLU A 168 1.13 -15.17 -4.61
CA GLU A 168 0.55 -16.49 -4.92
C GLU A 168 0.62 -17.48 -3.75
N HIS A 169 1.39 -17.18 -2.72
CA HIS A 169 1.46 -18.05 -1.54
C HIS A 169 0.09 -18.09 -0.83
N PRO A 170 -0.40 -19.28 -0.42
CA PRO A 170 -1.71 -19.43 0.21
C PRO A 170 -1.95 -18.50 1.41
N SER A 171 -0.89 -18.19 2.18
CA SER A 171 -0.96 -17.28 3.33
C SER A 171 -1.19 -15.80 2.94
N ARG A 172 -1.16 -15.48 1.66
CA ARG A 172 -1.40 -14.14 1.12
C ARG A 172 -2.75 -13.98 0.44
N MET A 173 -3.56 -15.01 0.46
CA MET A 173 -4.95 -14.92 0.01
C MET A 173 -5.85 -14.45 1.16
N ILE A 174 -6.90 -13.73 0.80
CA ILE A 174 -7.93 -13.30 1.74
C ILE A 174 -8.85 -14.50 1.99
N THR A 175 -8.64 -15.19 3.12
CA THR A 175 -9.44 -16.29 3.62
C THR A 175 -10.28 -15.84 4.80
N ASP A 176 -11.21 -16.69 5.27
CA ASP A 176 -11.99 -16.39 6.49
C ASP A 176 -11.07 -16.19 7.70
N ASP A 177 -10.10 -17.08 7.89
CA ASP A 177 -9.11 -16.95 8.97
C ASP A 177 -8.30 -15.66 8.87
N PHE A 178 -7.94 -15.25 7.65
CA PHE A 178 -7.25 -13.99 7.42
C PHE A 178 -8.14 -12.79 7.80
N VAL A 179 -9.43 -12.80 7.41
CA VAL A 179 -10.38 -11.72 7.76
C VAL A 179 -10.51 -11.61 9.29
N ASP A 180 -10.74 -12.72 9.99
CA ASP A 180 -10.92 -12.72 11.43
C ASP A 180 -9.66 -12.28 12.17
N HIS A 181 -8.48 -12.67 11.69
CA HIS A 181 -7.20 -12.24 12.27
C HIS A 181 -6.97 -10.74 12.02
N ALA A 182 -7.13 -10.28 10.78
CA ALA A 182 -6.95 -8.89 10.41
C ALA A 182 -7.92 -7.94 11.15
N VAL A 183 -9.18 -8.36 11.35
CA VAL A 183 -10.17 -7.59 12.10
C VAL A 183 -9.82 -7.53 13.58
N ARG A 184 -9.35 -8.63 14.19
CA ARG A 184 -8.89 -8.63 15.60
C ARG A 184 -7.69 -7.73 15.82
N ASP A 185 -6.70 -7.80 14.93
CA ASP A 185 -5.50 -6.95 15.01
C ASP A 185 -5.86 -5.46 14.80
N ALA A 186 -6.84 -5.23 13.92
CA ALA A 186 -7.36 -3.90 13.64
C ALA A 186 -8.14 -3.27 14.81
N ALA A 187 -8.77 -4.08 15.68
CA ALA A 187 -9.68 -3.58 16.73
C ALA A 187 -9.03 -2.54 17.65
N GLY A 188 -7.76 -2.74 18.02
CA GLY A 188 -7.02 -1.82 18.88
C GLY A 188 -6.83 -0.41 18.31
N SER A 189 -6.82 -0.27 16.98
CA SER A 189 -6.57 1.02 16.32
C SER A 189 -7.84 1.73 15.90
N PHE A 190 -8.95 1.01 15.79
CA PHE A 190 -10.24 1.64 15.50
C PHE A 190 -10.91 2.26 16.73
N GLN A 191 -10.28 2.18 17.91
CA GLN A 191 -10.83 2.68 19.19
C GLN A 191 -12.27 2.19 19.47
N GLY A 192 -12.65 1.05 18.91
CA GLY A 192 -13.96 0.45 18.99
C GLY A 192 -13.93 -0.92 19.66
N ALA A 193 -15.03 -1.30 20.27
CA ALA A 193 -15.19 -2.66 20.77
C ALA A 193 -15.21 -3.66 19.59
N PRO A 194 -14.64 -4.86 19.74
CA PRO A 194 -14.67 -5.90 18.70
C PRO A 194 -16.07 -6.20 18.16
N GLU A 195 -17.09 -6.03 19.01
CA GLU A 195 -18.50 -6.22 18.66
C GLU A 195 -19.00 -5.22 17.59
N GLN A 196 -18.31 -4.12 17.40
CA GLN A 196 -18.62 -3.14 16.32
C GLN A 196 -18.19 -3.62 14.92
N ALA A 197 -17.41 -4.70 14.85
CA ALA A 197 -16.97 -5.25 13.57
C ALA A 197 -18.12 -5.79 12.68
N ASP A 198 -19.24 -6.16 13.29
CA ASP A 198 -20.43 -6.62 12.58
C ASP A 198 -21.32 -5.47 12.08
N ASN A 199 -21.03 -4.23 12.47
CA ASN A 199 -21.76 -3.06 12.02
C ASN A 199 -21.00 -2.33 10.91
N PRO A 200 -21.42 -2.44 9.62
CA PRO A 200 -20.71 -1.80 8.50
C PRO A 200 -20.69 -0.27 8.55
N ALA A 201 -21.52 0.36 9.38
CA ALA A 201 -21.50 1.80 9.60
C ALA A 201 -20.29 2.27 10.44
N THR A 202 -19.60 1.36 11.13
CA THR A 202 -18.37 1.63 11.89
C THR A 202 -17.12 1.52 10.99
N GLY A 203 -15.99 2.09 11.44
CA GLY A 203 -14.73 1.98 10.69
C GLY A 203 -14.26 0.54 10.56
N ILE A 204 -14.30 -0.22 11.66
CA ILE A 204 -13.88 -1.62 11.68
C ILE A 204 -14.84 -2.52 10.90
N GLY A 205 -16.15 -2.28 10.97
CA GLY A 205 -17.14 -3.01 10.19
C GLY A 205 -17.01 -2.76 8.68
N ALA A 206 -16.72 -1.52 8.27
CA ALA A 206 -16.41 -1.22 6.88
C ALA A 206 -15.13 -1.92 6.40
N PHE A 207 -14.10 -1.98 7.24
CA PHE A 207 -12.86 -2.72 6.95
C PHE A 207 -13.14 -4.22 6.80
N ARG A 208 -13.88 -4.83 7.73
CA ARG A 208 -14.32 -6.22 7.64
C ARG A 208 -15.08 -6.47 6.33
N PHE A 209 -16.06 -5.63 6.03
CA PHE A 209 -16.85 -5.74 4.79
C PHE A 209 -15.98 -5.71 3.53
N MET A 210 -14.97 -4.82 3.48
CA MET A 210 -14.04 -4.76 2.35
C MET A 210 -13.24 -6.06 2.20
N LEU A 211 -12.75 -6.64 3.28
CA LEU A 211 -12.04 -7.91 3.25
C LEU A 211 -12.96 -9.06 2.83
N GLU A 212 -14.16 -9.15 3.40
CA GLU A 212 -15.14 -10.18 3.09
C GLU A 212 -15.59 -10.14 1.62
N ALA A 213 -15.81 -8.95 1.07
CA ALA A 213 -16.14 -8.76 -0.34
C ALA A 213 -15.02 -9.18 -1.31
N ASN A 214 -13.80 -9.36 -0.80
CA ASN A 214 -12.62 -9.73 -1.57
C ASN A 214 -12.04 -11.10 -1.18
N LYS A 215 -12.81 -11.96 -0.49
CA LYS A 215 -12.39 -13.33 -0.18
C LYS A 215 -12.01 -14.10 -1.44
N GLY A 216 -10.97 -14.89 -1.35
CA GLY A 216 -10.42 -15.66 -2.46
C GLY A 216 -9.48 -14.88 -3.38
N ARG A 217 -9.39 -13.56 -3.23
CA ARG A 217 -8.41 -12.74 -3.95
C ARG A 217 -7.06 -12.75 -3.27
N THR A 218 -6.01 -12.50 -4.06
CA THR A 218 -4.68 -12.25 -3.54
C THR A 218 -4.58 -10.83 -2.94
N MET A 219 -3.57 -10.61 -2.12
CA MET A 219 -3.30 -9.28 -1.58
C MET A 219 -2.96 -8.25 -2.66
N LEU A 220 -2.39 -8.70 -3.78
CA LEU A 220 -2.07 -7.82 -4.90
C LEU A 220 -3.33 -7.30 -5.59
N GLU A 221 -4.33 -8.18 -5.79
CA GLU A 221 -5.64 -7.81 -6.34
C GLU A 221 -6.44 -6.90 -5.39
N PHE A 222 -6.34 -7.14 -4.08
CA PHE A 222 -6.97 -6.28 -3.08
C PHE A 222 -6.37 -4.87 -3.06
N GLN A 223 -5.09 -4.72 -3.34
CA GLN A 223 -4.44 -3.41 -3.44
C GLN A 223 -5.01 -2.54 -4.57
N GLU A 224 -5.55 -3.13 -5.61
CA GLU A 224 -6.23 -2.37 -6.66
C GLU A 224 -7.44 -1.62 -6.11
N LEU A 225 -8.29 -2.29 -5.35
CA LEU A 225 -9.43 -1.66 -4.68
C LEU A 225 -8.97 -0.61 -3.67
N MET A 226 -7.95 -0.92 -2.88
CA MET A 226 -7.40 0.01 -1.90
C MET A 226 -6.85 1.28 -2.54
N THR A 227 -6.29 1.20 -3.74
CA THR A 227 -5.81 2.37 -4.48
C THR A 227 -6.95 3.35 -4.76
N VAL A 228 -8.12 2.86 -5.19
CA VAL A 228 -9.30 3.73 -5.43
C VAL A 228 -9.69 4.47 -4.14
N PHE A 229 -9.79 3.77 -3.01
CA PHE A 229 -10.15 4.40 -1.74
C PHE A 229 -9.08 5.37 -1.23
N GLN A 230 -7.81 5.07 -1.43
CA GLN A 230 -6.71 5.98 -1.08
C GLN A 230 -6.77 7.27 -1.91
N LEU A 231 -7.05 7.19 -3.20
CA LEU A 231 -7.22 8.35 -4.08
C LEU A 231 -8.44 9.18 -3.70
N LEU A 232 -9.59 8.54 -3.45
CA LEU A 232 -10.81 9.23 -2.98
C LEU A 232 -10.58 9.95 -1.64
N HIS A 233 -9.79 9.36 -0.74
CA HIS A 233 -9.41 9.98 0.51
C HIS A 233 -8.49 11.19 0.29
N TRP A 234 -7.40 10.99 -0.46
CA TRP A 234 -6.44 12.05 -0.78
C TRP A 234 -7.10 13.22 -1.51
N ASN A 235 -7.98 12.92 -2.47
CA ASN A 235 -8.73 13.96 -3.20
C ASN A 235 -9.80 14.65 -2.35
N GLY A 236 -10.08 14.19 -1.12
CA GLY A 236 -11.14 14.74 -0.25
C GLY A 236 -12.56 14.30 -0.61
N SER A 237 -12.76 13.48 -1.63
CA SER A 237 -14.06 12.99 -2.07
C SER A 237 -14.80 12.21 -0.97
N LEU A 238 -14.08 11.39 -0.19
CA LEU A 238 -14.70 10.67 0.94
C LEU A 238 -15.19 11.62 2.03
N LYS A 239 -14.51 12.75 2.25
CA LYS A 239 -14.96 13.78 3.19
C LYS A 239 -16.23 14.45 2.69
N ALA A 240 -16.27 14.86 1.42
CA ALA A 240 -17.43 15.46 0.79
C ALA A 240 -18.66 14.53 0.79
N MET A 241 -18.48 13.23 0.53
CA MET A 241 -19.54 12.23 0.62
C MET A 241 -20.11 12.13 2.04
N ARG A 242 -19.24 12.11 3.06
CA ARG A 242 -19.66 12.10 4.47
C ARG A 242 -20.45 13.35 4.84
N GLU A 243 -20.06 14.51 4.37
CA GLU A 243 -20.77 15.80 4.58
C GLU A 243 -22.16 15.80 3.93
N ARG A 244 -22.34 15.03 2.85
CA ARG A 244 -23.64 14.78 2.19
C ARG A 244 -24.43 13.64 2.82
N ASN A 245 -24.03 13.15 4.01
CA ASN A 245 -24.67 12.04 4.73
C ASN A 245 -24.66 10.70 4.00
N CYS A 246 -23.75 10.46 3.05
CA CYS A 246 -23.53 9.14 2.49
C CYS A 246 -22.97 8.21 3.58
N SER A 247 -23.60 7.06 3.77
CA SER A 247 -23.08 6.04 4.68
C SER A 247 -21.82 5.39 4.12
N ARG A 248 -20.97 4.86 5.01
CA ARG A 248 -19.79 4.09 4.58
C ARG A 248 -20.16 2.88 3.72
N GLN A 249 -21.26 2.23 4.03
CA GLN A 249 -21.75 1.07 3.30
C GLN A 249 -22.12 1.44 1.86
N GLU A 250 -22.82 2.54 1.63
CA GLU A 250 -23.16 3.02 0.29
C GLU A 250 -21.90 3.35 -0.52
N VAL A 251 -20.92 4.04 0.10
CA VAL A 251 -19.64 4.37 -0.55
C VAL A 251 -18.89 3.09 -0.91
N LEU A 252 -18.79 2.11 0.01
CA LEU A 252 -18.14 0.84 -0.25
C LEU A 252 -18.86 0.05 -1.35
N ALA A 253 -20.18 -0.07 -1.29
CA ALA A 253 -20.97 -0.77 -2.30
C ALA A 253 -20.78 -0.15 -3.70
N HIS A 254 -20.72 1.18 -3.77
CA HIS A 254 -20.57 1.90 -5.04
C HIS A 254 -19.17 1.70 -5.66
N TYR A 255 -18.11 1.75 -4.84
CA TYR A 255 -16.73 1.72 -5.35
C TYR A 255 -16.09 0.32 -5.35
N SER A 256 -16.64 -0.67 -4.65
CA SER A 256 -16.07 -2.03 -4.56
C SER A 256 -15.93 -2.74 -5.92
N HIS A 257 -16.73 -2.32 -6.91
CA HIS A 257 -16.72 -2.90 -8.25
C HIS A 257 -16.21 -1.94 -9.31
N ARG A 258 -15.75 -0.74 -8.91
CA ARG A 258 -15.20 0.24 -9.85
C ARG A 258 -13.70 0.12 -9.92
N ALA A 259 -13.20 -0.02 -11.15
CA ALA A 259 -11.80 0.24 -11.44
C ALA A 259 -11.56 1.75 -11.53
N LEU A 260 -10.33 2.17 -11.30
CA LEU A 260 -9.89 3.53 -11.61
C LEU A 260 -9.90 3.72 -13.12
N ASP A 261 -10.85 4.48 -13.61
CA ASP A 261 -11.04 4.84 -15.02
C ASP A 261 -10.62 6.29 -15.30
N ASP A 262 -10.65 6.68 -16.57
CA ASP A 262 -10.23 8.02 -16.99
C ASP A 262 -11.24 9.09 -16.55
N ASP A 263 -12.51 8.74 -16.43
CA ASP A 263 -13.53 9.66 -15.92
C ASP A 263 -13.26 10.02 -14.46
N MET A 264 -12.89 9.02 -13.64
CA MET A 264 -12.53 9.25 -12.24
C MET A 264 -11.25 10.09 -12.12
N ARG A 265 -10.23 9.83 -12.95
CA ARG A 265 -9.00 10.64 -12.99
C ARG A 265 -9.30 12.08 -13.38
N SER A 266 -10.11 12.26 -14.43
CA SER A 266 -10.50 13.58 -14.92
C SER A 266 -11.29 14.36 -13.87
N GLN A 267 -12.23 13.71 -13.18
CA GLN A 267 -13.00 14.37 -12.11
C GLN A 267 -12.08 14.80 -10.95
N MET A 268 -11.13 13.95 -10.53
CA MET A 268 -10.17 14.33 -9.49
C MET A 268 -9.26 15.48 -9.94
N ALA A 269 -8.87 15.52 -11.22
CA ALA A 269 -8.09 16.62 -11.77
C ALA A 269 -8.89 17.95 -11.73
N LEU A 270 -10.17 17.92 -12.10
CA LEU A 270 -11.06 19.09 -12.00
C LEU A 270 -11.22 19.58 -10.55
N ASP A 271 -11.31 18.65 -9.57
CA ASP A 271 -11.35 19.02 -8.16
C ASP A 271 -10.06 19.74 -7.71
N TRP A 272 -8.91 19.37 -8.24
CA TRP A 272 -7.63 20.04 -7.97
C TRP A 272 -7.56 21.41 -8.67
N ILE A 273 -8.05 21.52 -9.89
CA ILE A 273 -8.15 22.81 -10.61
C ILE A 273 -9.03 23.81 -9.83
N ALA A 274 -10.16 23.35 -9.30
CA ALA A 274 -11.01 24.20 -8.47
C ALA A 274 -10.29 24.72 -7.21
N ARG A 275 -9.46 23.87 -6.58
CA ARG A 275 -8.64 24.28 -5.42
C ARG A 275 -7.52 25.25 -5.80
N GLU A 276 -6.94 25.11 -6.99
CA GLU A 276 -5.93 26.05 -7.50
C GLU A 276 -6.50 27.46 -7.65
N GLN A 277 -7.79 27.57 -8.04
CA GLN A 277 -8.49 28.85 -8.11
C GLN A 277 -8.68 29.51 -6.74
N GLU A 278 -8.78 28.70 -5.67
CA GLU A 278 -8.88 29.19 -4.30
C GLU A 278 -7.51 29.48 -3.67
N VAL A 279 -6.51 28.65 -3.98
CA VAL A 279 -5.16 28.70 -3.39
C VAL A 279 -4.13 28.50 -4.49
N GLU A 280 -3.60 29.59 -5.01
CA GLU A 280 -2.58 29.57 -6.06
C GLU A 280 -1.35 28.73 -5.68
N GLY A 281 -0.86 27.93 -6.63
CA GLY A 281 0.31 27.07 -6.50
C GLY A 281 0.08 25.81 -5.65
N ILE A 282 -1.16 25.45 -5.30
CA ILE A 282 -1.45 24.25 -4.50
C ILE A 282 -1.12 22.98 -5.28
N ILE A 283 -1.43 22.94 -6.59
CA ILE A 283 -1.18 21.75 -7.43
C ILE A 283 0.34 21.53 -7.57
N SER A 284 1.10 22.59 -7.82
CA SER A 284 2.57 22.49 -7.96
C SER A 284 3.24 21.99 -6.68
N ARG A 285 2.79 22.47 -5.52
CA ARG A 285 3.28 22.01 -4.21
C ARG A 285 2.93 20.55 -3.95
N GLU A 286 1.69 20.15 -4.23
CA GLU A 286 1.26 18.77 -4.04
C GLU A 286 1.94 17.82 -5.02
N LEU A 287 2.22 18.26 -6.25
CA LEU A 287 2.98 17.50 -7.24
C LEU A 287 4.41 17.22 -6.74
N GLU A 288 5.12 18.24 -6.22
CA GLU A 288 6.45 18.06 -5.65
C GLU A 288 6.45 17.05 -4.49
N ILE A 289 5.45 17.12 -3.61
CA ILE A 289 5.28 16.13 -2.52
C ILE A 289 5.04 14.73 -3.09
N SER A 290 4.16 14.62 -4.09
CA SER A 290 3.80 13.34 -4.71
C SER A 290 4.97 12.68 -5.43
N GLU A 291 5.82 13.47 -6.07
CA GLU A 291 7.06 12.99 -6.72
C GLU A 291 8.07 12.45 -5.70
N LYS A 292 8.25 13.15 -4.57
CA LYS A 292 9.12 12.69 -3.47
C LYS A 292 8.60 11.41 -2.82
N GLU A 293 7.27 11.31 -2.63
CA GLU A 293 6.63 10.10 -2.10
C GLU A 293 6.78 8.92 -3.06
N LEU A 294 6.57 9.13 -4.37
CA LEU A 294 6.74 8.13 -5.41
C LEU A 294 8.19 7.62 -5.45
N GLU A 295 9.16 8.53 -5.43
CA GLU A 295 10.59 8.17 -5.43
C GLU A 295 10.97 7.37 -4.17
N SER A 296 10.53 7.82 -2.99
CA SER A 296 10.76 7.12 -1.73
C SER A 296 10.15 5.72 -1.74
N ALA A 297 8.91 5.59 -2.21
CA ALA A 297 8.22 4.31 -2.32
C ALA A 297 8.91 3.36 -3.32
N ARG A 298 9.39 3.91 -4.45
CA ARG A 298 10.12 3.17 -5.48
C ARG A 298 11.42 2.58 -4.93
N LEU A 299 12.23 3.39 -4.26
CA LEU A 299 13.49 2.95 -3.66
C LEU A 299 13.29 1.95 -2.52
N ALA A 300 12.17 2.00 -1.84
CA ALA A 300 11.77 1.02 -0.84
C ALA A 300 11.16 -0.27 -1.44
N GLY A 301 11.07 -0.38 -2.77
CA GLY A 301 10.51 -1.56 -3.44
C GLY A 301 9.03 -1.80 -3.20
N ARG A 302 8.28 -0.73 -2.86
CA ARG A 302 6.84 -0.81 -2.59
C ARG A 302 6.02 -0.85 -3.88
N GLU A 303 4.78 -1.27 -3.78
CA GLU A 303 3.77 -1.09 -4.82
C GLU A 303 3.52 0.41 -5.03
N LEU A 304 3.44 0.86 -6.29
CA LEU A 304 3.51 2.28 -6.64
C LEU A 304 2.24 2.84 -7.28
N ARG A 305 1.20 2.03 -7.48
CA ARG A 305 0.01 2.46 -8.22
C ARG A 305 -0.60 3.74 -7.64
N PHE A 306 -0.83 3.77 -6.32
CA PHE A 306 -1.38 4.96 -5.66
C PHE A 306 -0.51 6.20 -5.88
N PHE A 307 0.80 6.08 -5.70
CA PHE A 307 1.73 7.21 -5.83
C PHE A 307 1.83 7.71 -7.28
N LYS A 308 1.81 6.77 -8.24
CA LYS A 308 1.85 7.09 -9.67
C LYS A 308 0.55 7.78 -10.10
N GLU A 309 -0.60 7.23 -9.76
CA GLU A 309 -1.91 7.80 -10.08
C GLU A 309 -2.08 9.21 -9.46
N LYS A 310 -1.64 9.39 -8.22
CA LYS A 310 -1.65 10.70 -7.55
C LYS A 310 -0.86 11.74 -8.36
N ARG A 311 0.37 11.40 -8.78
CA ARG A 311 1.19 12.26 -9.64
C ARG A 311 0.50 12.52 -10.98
N ASP A 312 0.01 11.48 -11.64
CA ASP A 312 -0.56 11.57 -12.99
C ASP A 312 -1.83 12.43 -13.00
N ILE A 313 -2.67 12.36 -11.96
CA ILE A 313 -3.84 13.24 -11.79
C ILE A 313 -3.43 14.70 -11.65
N LEU A 314 -2.37 14.99 -10.87
CA LEU A 314 -1.88 16.36 -10.69
C LEU A 314 -1.25 16.92 -11.98
N VAL A 315 -0.52 16.09 -12.73
CA VAL A 315 0.02 16.45 -14.05
C VAL A 315 -1.12 16.73 -15.04
N LEU A 316 -2.17 15.90 -15.01
CA LEU A 316 -3.37 16.12 -15.81
C LEU A 316 -4.03 17.46 -15.46
N ALA A 317 -4.17 17.78 -14.18
CA ALA A 317 -4.71 19.04 -13.72
C ALA A 317 -3.89 20.25 -14.21
N LEU A 318 -2.57 20.20 -14.07
CA LEU A 318 -1.67 21.26 -14.56
C LEU A 318 -1.76 21.44 -16.07
N SER A 319 -1.89 20.37 -16.82
CA SER A 319 -2.00 20.44 -18.29
C SER A 319 -3.27 21.15 -18.76
N GLN A 320 -4.31 21.19 -17.94
CA GLN A 320 -5.61 21.83 -18.25
C GLN A 320 -5.67 23.30 -17.83
N ILE A 321 -4.84 23.74 -16.90
CA ILE A 321 -4.82 25.15 -16.45
C ILE A 321 -4.17 26.06 -17.52
N GLY A 322 -3.35 25.48 -18.43
CA GLY A 322 -2.58 26.24 -19.42
C GLY A 322 -1.35 26.95 -18.80
N PRO A 323 -0.42 27.44 -19.60
CA PRO A 323 0.63 28.31 -19.10
C PRO A 323 -0.03 29.58 -18.53
N PRO A 324 0.49 30.13 -17.40
CA PRO A 324 -0.01 31.42 -16.91
C PRO A 324 0.06 32.42 -18.07
N GLU A 325 -1.06 33.06 -18.39
CA GLU A 325 -1.07 34.16 -19.33
C GLU A 325 -0.01 35.16 -18.85
N SER A 326 1.12 35.19 -19.55
CA SER A 326 2.14 36.22 -19.33
C SER A 326 1.42 37.54 -19.56
N LEU A 327 1.20 38.25 -18.46
CA LEU A 327 0.77 39.65 -18.49
C LEU A 327 1.68 40.39 -19.47
N ALA A 328 1.11 40.69 -20.66
CA ALA A 328 1.72 41.53 -21.67
C ALA A 328 1.70 42.97 -21.20
#